data_f235dbf2a26200f87b038dd54afd61c6
#
_entry.id   f235dbf2a26200f87b038dd54afd61c6
#
_cell.length_a   1.000
_cell.length_b   1.000
_cell.length_c   1.000
_cell.angle_alpha   90.00
_cell.angle_beta   90.00
_cell.angle_gamma   90.00
#
_symmetry.space_group_name_H-M   'P 1'
#
loop_
_entity.id
_entity.type
_entity.pdbx_description
1 polymer ?
#
loop_
_entity_poly.entity_id
_entity_poly.type
_entity_poly.pdbx_seq_one_letter_code
_entity_poly.pdbx_strand_id
1 'polypeptide(L)'
;AGRKSVTEADLEESIEVVIAGYQKKNSILTDHEKCIVAYHEIGHALVAALQNHSAPVQKITIIPRTSGALGYTMQVDEGNHYLMSKEELENKIATLTGGRAAEEVVFGSVTTGASNDIEQATKLARAMITRYGMSKDFDMVALETVTNQYLGGDSSLACSAQTQREIDQKVVELVKAEHAKAIRILTDNRAKLDELAKYLYEKETITGEEFMNILNRE
;
A
#
# COMPACT_ATOMS: atom_id res chain seq x y z
N ALA A 1 -21.00 6.44 25.93
CA ALA A 1 -22.04 6.35 24.95
C ALA A 1 -23.35 5.77 25.41
N GLY A 2 -23.78 4.97 26.20
CA GLY A 2 -25.13 4.57 26.69
C GLY A 2 -26.02 3.82 25.67
N ARG A 3 -25.50 3.47 24.49
CA ARG A 3 -26.20 2.62 23.53
C ARG A 3 -26.15 1.15 23.96
N LYS A 4 -27.25 0.40 23.72
CA LYS A 4 -27.38 -1.02 24.08
C LYS A 4 -27.08 -1.97 22.92
N SER A 5 -26.82 -1.46 21.72
CA SER A 5 -26.52 -2.23 20.52
C SER A 5 -25.32 -1.65 19.79
N VAL A 6 -24.54 -2.52 19.20
CA VAL A 6 -23.44 -2.18 18.27
C VAL A 6 -24.05 -2.02 16.88
N THR A 7 -23.66 -0.98 16.17
CA THR A 7 -24.06 -0.72 14.79
C THR A 7 -22.94 -1.13 13.83
N GLU A 8 -23.24 -1.24 12.54
CA GLU A 8 -22.23 -1.49 11.50
C GLU A 8 -21.12 -0.44 11.52
N ALA A 9 -21.48 0.83 11.67
CA ALA A 9 -20.50 1.94 11.78
C ALA A 9 -19.58 1.81 13.01
N ASP A 10 -20.07 1.25 14.13
CA ASP A 10 -19.23 0.99 15.32
C ASP A 10 -18.21 -0.13 15.04
N LEU A 11 -18.59 -1.14 14.23
CA LEU A 11 -17.70 -2.22 13.81
C LEU A 11 -16.64 -1.71 12.82
N GLU A 12 -17.05 -0.93 11.84
CA GLU A 12 -16.14 -0.31 10.87
C GLU A 12 -15.12 0.58 11.59
N GLU A 13 -15.54 1.48 12.47
CA GLU A 13 -14.63 2.31 13.26
C GLU A 13 -13.68 1.45 14.12
N SER A 14 -14.15 0.35 14.69
CA SER A 14 -13.31 -0.55 15.47
C SER A 14 -12.23 -1.22 14.61
N ILE A 15 -12.56 -1.64 13.39
CA ILE A 15 -11.60 -2.19 12.41
C ILE A 15 -10.58 -1.12 12.04
N GLU A 16 -11.03 0.10 11.74
CA GLU A 16 -10.14 1.22 11.40
C GLU A 16 -9.17 1.56 12.55
N VAL A 17 -9.66 1.52 13.80
CA VAL A 17 -8.81 1.75 14.98
C VAL A 17 -7.72 0.68 15.10
N VAL A 18 -8.04 -0.57 14.81
CA VAL A 18 -7.06 -1.67 14.82
C VAL A 18 -6.03 -1.52 13.70
N ILE A 19 -6.46 -1.15 12.50
CA ILE A 19 -5.59 -1.05 11.30
C ILE A 19 -4.74 0.22 11.33
N ALA A 20 -5.35 1.38 11.59
CA ALA A 20 -4.75 2.70 11.41
C ALA A 20 -4.66 3.55 12.70
N GLY A 21 -5.20 3.08 13.81
CA GLY A 21 -5.29 3.84 15.05
C GLY A 21 -6.46 4.83 15.09
N TYR A 22 -6.62 5.53 16.21
CA TYR A 22 -7.67 6.53 16.39
C TYR A 22 -7.45 7.77 15.51
N GLN A 23 -8.54 8.45 15.15
CA GLN A 23 -8.46 9.75 14.47
C GLN A 23 -7.79 10.80 15.38
N LYS A 24 -6.82 11.52 14.85
CA LYS A 24 -6.21 12.66 15.54
C LYS A 24 -7.11 13.88 15.42
N LYS A 25 -7.76 14.27 16.51
CA LYS A 25 -8.66 15.43 16.54
C LYS A 25 -7.95 16.80 16.40
N ASN A 26 -6.64 16.87 16.62
CA ASN A 26 -5.88 18.12 16.72
C ASN A 26 -4.71 18.20 15.70
N SER A 27 -4.68 17.36 14.68
CA SER A 27 -3.66 17.45 13.64
C SER A 27 -4.19 18.31 12.50
N ILE A 28 -3.61 19.49 12.33
CA ILE A 28 -3.93 20.40 11.23
C ILE A 28 -2.82 20.24 10.20
N LEU A 29 -3.13 19.57 9.08
CA LEU A 29 -2.28 19.60 7.89
C LEU A 29 -2.42 20.97 7.23
N THR A 30 -1.32 21.49 6.71
CA THR A 30 -1.39 22.63 5.80
C THR A 30 -2.13 22.23 4.51
N ASP A 31 -2.72 23.18 3.79
CA ASP A 31 -3.41 22.91 2.52
C ASP A 31 -2.48 22.20 1.52
N HIS A 32 -1.20 22.54 1.54
CA HIS A 32 -0.20 21.89 0.69
C HIS A 32 0.04 20.42 1.08
N GLU A 33 0.23 20.13 2.36
CA GLU A 33 0.38 18.77 2.87
C GLU A 33 -0.89 17.94 2.62
N LYS A 34 -2.07 18.53 2.87
CA LYS A 34 -3.35 17.90 2.60
C LYS A 34 -3.49 17.51 1.11
N CYS A 35 -3.05 18.38 0.22
CA CYS A 35 -3.02 18.10 -1.21
C CYS A 35 -2.09 16.93 -1.55
N ILE A 36 -0.86 16.93 -1.02
CA ILE A 36 0.11 15.84 -1.23
C ILE A 36 -0.46 14.52 -0.73
N VAL A 37 -1.03 14.48 0.48
CA VAL A 37 -1.62 13.26 1.06
C VAL A 37 -2.79 12.77 0.21
N ALA A 38 -3.64 13.66 -0.32
CA ALA A 38 -4.75 13.26 -1.19
C ALA A 38 -4.25 12.57 -2.47
N TYR A 39 -3.22 13.09 -3.12
CA TYR A 39 -2.61 12.44 -4.27
C TYR A 39 -1.92 11.13 -3.92
N HIS A 40 -1.26 11.07 -2.77
CA HIS A 40 -0.60 9.87 -2.26
C HIS A 40 -1.59 8.72 -2.08
N GLU A 41 -2.70 8.96 -1.36
CA GLU A 41 -3.72 7.95 -1.10
C GLU A 41 -4.45 7.52 -2.39
N ILE A 42 -4.79 8.47 -3.26
CA ILE A 42 -5.37 8.13 -4.57
C ILE A 42 -4.36 7.38 -5.44
N GLY A 43 -3.06 7.66 -5.31
CA GLY A 43 -2.01 6.90 -5.98
C GLY A 43 -2.06 5.42 -5.65
N HIS A 44 -2.17 5.06 -4.37
CA HIS A 44 -2.36 3.68 -3.94
C HIS A 44 -3.65 3.07 -4.52
N ALA A 45 -4.76 3.77 -4.35
CA ALA A 45 -6.07 3.29 -4.77
C ALA A 45 -6.16 3.08 -6.30
N LEU A 46 -5.63 4.01 -7.08
CA LEU A 46 -5.70 3.97 -8.54
C LEU A 46 -4.78 2.87 -9.10
N VAL A 47 -3.56 2.73 -8.56
CA VAL A 47 -2.68 1.62 -8.94
C VAL A 47 -3.32 0.28 -8.60
N ALA A 48 -3.96 0.15 -7.43
CA ALA A 48 -4.67 -1.06 -7.07
C ALA A 48 -5.83 -1.38 -8.02
N ALA A 49 -6.70 -0.39 -8.28
CA ALA A 49 -7.91 -0.59 -9.08
C ALA A 49 -7.65 -0.90 -10.57
N LEU A 50 -6.50 -0.46 -11.09
CA LEU A 50 -6.11 -0.66 -12.50
C LEU A 50 -5.21 -1.87 -12.73
N GLN A 51 -5.05 -2.72 -11.73
CA GLN A 51 -4.33 -3.98 -11.82
C GLN A 51 -5.29 -5.17 -11.65
N ASN A 52 -4.91 -6.31 -12.24
CA ASN A 52 -5.59 -7.57 -12.02
C ASN A 52 -5.23 -8.13 -10.63
N HIS A 53 -6.12 -8.92 -10.05
CA HIS A 53 -5.87 -9.63 -8.77
C HIS A 53 -5.47 -8.70 -7.61
N SER A 54 -6.01 -7.50 -7.58
CA SER A 54 -5.84 -6.56 -6.47
C SER A 54 -7.12 -6.53 -5.64
N ALA A 55 -6.97 -6.46 -4.31
CA ALA A 55 -8.11 -6.35 -3.42
C ALA A 55 -8.89 -5.04 -3.71
N PRO A 56 -10.23 -5.06 -3.68
CA PRO A 56 -11.03 -3.88 -3.94
C PRO A 56 -10.78 -2.80 -2.89
N VAL A 57 -10.79 -1.55 -3.34
CA VAL A 57 -10.71 -0.39 -2.46
C VAL A 57 -12.05 -0.21 -1.76
N GLN A 58 -12.04 -0.19 -0.43
CA GLN A 58 -13.25 -0.02 0.39
C GLN A 58 -13.40 1.40 0.89
N LYS A 59 -12.29 2.05 1.25
CA LYS A 59 -12.29 3.40 1.81
C LYS A 59 -10.95 4.08 1.60
N ILE A 60 -11.00 5.38 1.36
CA ILE A 60 -9.80 6.24 1.27
C ILE A 60 -10.03 7.44 2.16
N THR A 61 -9.06 7.79 3.01
CA THR A 61 -9.15 8.95 3.89
C THR A 61 -7.81 9.67 4.03
N ILE A 62 -7.87 10.99 4.19
CA ILE A 62 -6.72 11.84 4.50
C ILE A 62 -6.79 12.42 5.91
N ILE A 63 -7.62 11.81 6.77
CA ILE A 63 -7.71 12.18 8.19
C ILE A 63 -6.57 11.52 8.95
N PRO A 64 -5.67 12.30 9.59
CA PRO A 64 -4.52 11.75 10.31
C PRO A 64 -4.90 10.82 11.47
N ARG A 65 -4.11 9.78 11.66
CA ARG A 65 -4.31 8.74 12.68
C ARG A 65 -3.23 8.75 13.76
N THR A 66 -3.53 8.15 14.90
CA THR A 66 -2.59 8.07 16.04
C THR A 66 -1.40 7.14 15.78
N SER A 67 -1.49 6.25 14.81
CA SER A 67 -0.35 5.45 14.32
C SER A 67 0.75 6.27 13.65
N GLY A 68 0.49 7.55 13.34
CA GLY A 68 1.38 8.43 12.60
C GLY A 68 1.06 8.53 11.11
N ALA A 69 0.14 7.72 10.59
CA ALA A 69 -0.35 7.84 9.22
C ALA A 69 -1.11 9.16 9.03
N LEU A 70 -0.83 9.86 7.93
CA LEU A 70 -1.51 11.11 7.55
C LEU A 70 -2.80 10.84 6.77
N GLY A 71 -2.92 9.66 6.18
CA GLY A 71 -4.07 9.11 5.51
C GLY A 71 -3.97 7.59 5.48
N TYR A 72 -4.93 6.92 4.87
CA TYR A 72 -4.80 5.51 4.50
C TYR A 72 -5.82 5.11 3.43
N THR A 73 -5.43 4.14 2.64
CA THR A 73 -6.28 3.46 1.66
C THR A 73 -6.57 2.05 2.16
N MET A 74 -7.84 1.77 2.45
CA MET A 74 -8.28 0.46 2.92
C MET A 74 -8.68 -0.42 1.74
N GLN A 75 -8.01 -1.56 1.63
CA GLN A 75 -8.34 -2.63 0.72
C GLN A 75 -8.73 -3.86 1.54
N VAL A 76 -9.79 -4.53 1.14
CA VAL A 76 -10.28 -5.75 1.81
C VAL A 76 -10.49 -6.82 0.75
N ASP A 77 -9.81 -7.96 0.92
CA ASP A 77 -10.03 -9.13 0.07
C ASP A 77 -11.42 -9.71 0.29
N GLU A 78 -12.14 -9.94 -0.80
CA GLU A 78 -13.43 -10.63 -0.78
C GLU A 78 -13.20 -12.14 -0.81
N GLY A 79 -13.28 -12.78 0.35
CA GLY A 79 -13.23 -14.23 0.48
C GLY A 79 -11.98 -14.79 1.17
N ASN A 80 -11.91 -16.12 1.26
CA ASN A 80 -10.80 -16.84 1.89
C ASN A 80 -9.63 -17.03 0.90
N HIS A 81 -8.81 -16.03 0.72
CA HIS A 81 -7.61 -16.08 -0.13
C HIS A 81 -6.41 -16.52 0.72
N TYR A 82 -6.06 -17.80 0.67
CA TYR A 82 -4.96 -18.35 1.48
C TYR A 82 -3.62 -18.43 0.73
N LEU A 83 -3.64 -18.35 -0.61
CA LEU A 83 -2.45 -18.45 -1.44
C LEU A 83 -2.37 -17.24 -2.35
N MET A 84 -1.20 -16.63 -2.41
CA MET A 84 -0.92 -15.52 -3.33
C MET A 84 0.08 -15.98 -4.40
N SER A 85 -0.23 -15.71 -5.64
CA SER A 85 0.67 -15.92 -6.76
C SER A 85 1.79 -14.89 -6.78
N LYS A 86 2.83 -15.15 -7.58
CA LYS A 86 3.90 -14.18 -7.81
C LYS A 86 3.37 -12.87 -8.36
N GLU A 87 2.46 -12.92 -9.34
CA GLU A 87 1.85 -11.72 -9.94
C GLU A 87 1.07 -10.89 -8.93
N GLU A 88 0.31 -11.52 -8.04
CA GLU A 88 -0.42 -10.82 -6.96
C GLU A 88 0.53 -10.10 -6.01
N LEU A 89 1.66 -10.72 -5.65
CA LEU A 89 2.67 -10.09 -4.79
C LEU A 89 3.40 -8.95 -5.50
N GLU A 90 3.72 -9.08 -6.78
CA GLU A 90 4.27 -8.01 -7.63
C GLU A 90 3.28 -6.85 -7.72
N ASN A 91 1.99 -7.11 -7.98
CA ASN A 91 0.94 -6.10 -8.00
C ASN A 91 0.79 -5.39 -6.64
N LYS A 92 0.94 -6.13 -5.54
CA LYS A 92 0.92 -5.56 -4.19
C LYS A 92 2.11 -4.63 -3.94
N ILE A 93 3.30 -4.96 -4.43
CA ILE A 93 4.46 -4.06 -4.37
C ILE A 93 4.20 -2.80 -5.20
N ALA A 94 3.66 -2.92 -6.42
CA ALA A 94 3.29 -1.76 -7.23
C ALA A 94 2.28 -0.86 -6.51
N THR A 95 1.25 -1.44 -5.87
CA THR A 95 0.27 -0.70 -5.06
C THR A 95 0.94 0.03 -3.89
N LEU A 96 1.82 -0.62 -3.14
CA LEU A 96 2.58 0.00 -2.04
C LEU A 96 3.45 1.18 -2.52
N THR A 97 3.98 1.12 -3.74
CA THR A 97 4.76 2.24 -4.30
C THR A 97 3.90 3.33 -4.93
N GLY A 98 2.57 3.12 -5.03
CA GLY A 98 1.62 4.00 -5.72
C GLY A 98 1.57 5.42 -5.17
N GLY A 99 1.59 5.58 -3.82
CA GLY A 99 1.59 6.89 -3.18
C GLY A 99 2.82 7.71 -3.55
N ARG A 100 4.01 7.12 -3.43
CA ARG A 100 5.28 7.74 -3.85
C ARG A 100 5.29 8.06 -5.35
N ALA A 101 4.79 7.15 -6.19
CA ALA A 101 4.69 7.36 -7.62
C ALA A 101 3.78 8.55 -7.96
N ALA A 102 2.67 8.73 -7.23
CA ALA A 102 1.78 9.88 -7.41
C ALA A 102 2.50 11.20 -7.07
N GLU A 103 3.25 11.25 -5.98
CA GLU A 103 4.06 12.42 -5.62
C GLU A 103 5.05 12.79 -6.74
N GLU A 104 5.77 11.82 -7.29
CA GLU A 104 6.73 12.02 -8.38
C GLU A 104 6.06 12.50 -9.66
N VAL A 105 4.96 11.89 -10.07
CA VAL A 105 4.23 12.23 -11.31
C VAL A 105 3.58 13.61 -11.23
N VAL A 106 3.10 14.00 -10.03
CA VAL A 106 2.31 15.23 -9.87
C VAL A 106 3.18 16.43 -9.49
N PHE A 107 4.07 16.25 -8.53
CA PHE A 107 4.84 17.33 -7.93
C PHE A 107 6.32 17.35 -8.36
N GLY A 108 6.79 16.29 -9.01
CA GLY A 108 8.21 16.13 -9.36
C GLY A 108 9.13 16.08 -8.13
N SER A 109 8.57 15.79 -6.96
CA SER A 109 9.26 15.72 -5.68
C SER A 109 8.71 14.56 -4.86
N VAL A 110 9.38 14.24 -3.75
CA VAL A 110 9.02 13.12 -2.88
C VAL A 110 9.08 13.54 -1.43
N THR A 111 8.19 12.98 -0.62
CA THR A 111 8.13 13.27 0.81
C THR A 111 8.50 12.06 1.66
N THR A 112 8.58 12.27 2.96
CA THR A 112 8.79 11.20 3.95
C THR A 112 7.54 10.36 4.19
N GLY A 113 6.40 10.71 3.62
CA GLY A 113 5.11 10.04 3.82
C GLY A 113 5.13 8.56 3.42
N ALA A 114 5.89 8.21 2.39
CA ALA A 114 6.00 6.85 1.87
C ALA A 114 6.91 5.92 2.69
N SER A 115 7.40 6.31 3.87
CA SER A 115 8.41 5.52 4.60
C SER A 115 7.92 4.11 4.98
N ASN A 116 6.68 3.98 5.42
CA ASN A 116 6.07 2.69 5.76
C ASN A 116 5.84 1.82 4.50
N ASP A 117 5.41 2.43 3.41
CA ASP A 117 5.17 1.73 2.14
C ASP A 117 6.45 1.16 1.56
N ILE A 118 7.54 1.94 1.63
CA ILE A 118 8.88 1.52 1.22
C ILE A 118 9.34 0.33 2.07
N GLU A 119 9.14 0.36 3.38
CA GLU A 119 9.48 -0.74 4.28
C GLU A 119 8.68 -2.00 3.95
N GLN A 120 7.36 -1.87 3.76
CA GLN A 120 6.48 -2.98 3.41
C GLN A 120 6.82 -3.59 2.04
N ALA A 121 7.01 -2.75 1.02
CA ALA A 121 7.41 -3.18 -0.32
C ALA A 121 8.75 -3.94 -0.29
N THR A 122 9.73 -3.44 0.45
CA THR A 122 11.04 -4.08 0.61
C THR A 122 10.94 -5.42 1.33
N LYS A 123 10.17 -5.51 2.42
CA LYS A 123 9.93 -6.77 3.15
C LYS A 123 9.27 -7.81 2.25
N LEU A 124 8.26 -7.40 1.49
CA LEU A 124 7.55 -8.29 0.58
C LEU A 124 8.45 -8.80 -0.55
N ALA A 125 9.17 -7.90 -1.22
CA ALA A 125 10.13 -8.26 -2.26
C ALA A 125 11.21 -9.22 -1.75
N ARG A 126 11.73 -8.98 -0.53
CA ARG A 126 12.70 -9.87 0.10
C ARG A 126 12.11 -11.25 0.36
N ALA A 127 10.90 -11.33 0.92
CA ALA A 127 10.23 -12.60 1.20
C ALA A 127 9.95 -13.40 -0.09
N MET A 128 9.58 -12.75 -1.19
CA MET A 128 9.40 -13.40 -2.50
C MET A 128 10.68 -14.12 -2.95
N ILE A 129 11.83 -13.52 -2.71
CA ILE A 129 13.13 -14.04 -3.14
C ILE A 129 13.65 -15.09 -2.15
N THR A 130 13.63 -14.80 -0.84
CA THR A 130 14.31 -15.62 0.16
C THR A 130 13.49 -16.76 0.72
N ARG A 131 12.15 -16.65 0.72
CA ARG A 131 11.23 -17.58 1.38
C ARG A 131 10.30 -18.31 0.43
N TYR A 132 9.81 -17.65 -0.62
CA TYR A 132 8.77 -18.21 -1.48
C TYR A 132 9.30 -18.84 -2.77
N GLY A 133 10.63 -18.74 -3.02
CA GLY A 133 11.23 -19.31 -4.23
C GLY A 133 10.71 -18.66 -5.52
N MET A 134 10.30 -17.39 -5.48
CA MET A 134 9.69 -16.68 -6.62
C MET A 134 10.72 -15.93 -7.49
N SER A 135 12.01 -16.13 -7.24
CA SER A 135 13.10 -15.61 -8.07
C SER A 135 13.53 -16.65 -9.10
N LYS A 136 13.75 -16.21 -10.34
CA LYS A 136 14.31 -17.10 -11.39
C LYS A 136 15.79 -17.44 -11.14
N ASP A 137 16.50 -16.61 -10.38
CA ASP A 137 17.93 -16.80 -10.14
C ASP A 137 18.21 -17.81 -9.03
N PHE A 138 17.29 -17.92 -8.06
CA PHE A 138 17.46 -18.82 -6.90
C PHE A 138 16.47 -19.98 -6.88
N ASP A 139 15.39 -19.89 -7.67
CA ASP A 139 14.33 -20.90 -7.80
C ASP A 139 13.84 -21.44 -6.44
N MET A 140 13.73 -22.73 -6.26
CA MET A 140 13.20 -23.40 -5.05
C MET A 140 14.24 -23.54 -3.92
N VAL A 141 15.08 -22.55 -3.71
CA VAL A 141 16.07 -22.54 -2.62
C VAL A 141 15.61 -21.62 -1.48
N ALA A 142 15.51 -22.18 -0.27
CA ALA A 142 15.27 -21.39 0.94
C ALA A 142 16.55 -20.69 1.37
N LEU A 143 16.57 -19.36 1.25
CA LEU A 143 17.74 -18.52 1.59
C LEU A 143 17.60 -17.85 2.96
N GLU A 144 16.49 -18.09 3.65
CA GLU A 144 16.16 -17.56 4.96
C GLU A 144 15.60 -18.66 5.86
N THR A 145 16.05 -18.71 7.11
CA THR A 145 15.49 -19.58 8.14
C THR A 145 14.80 -18.74 9.20
N VAL A 146 13.58 -19.14 9.58
CA VAL A 146 12.81 -18.50 10.65
C VAL A 146 12.99 -19.34 11.91
N THR A 147 13.68 -18.79 12.90
CA THR A 147 13.84 -19.38 14.24
C THR A 147 12.71 -18.86 15.14
N ASN A 148 11.98 -19.77 15.79
CA ASN A 148 10.87 -19.45 16.71
C ASN A 148 9.63 -18.79 16.07
N GLN A 149 8.96 -19.51 15.17
CA GLN A 149 7.72 -19.07 14.53
C GLN A 149 6.59 -18.65 15.52
N TYR A 150 6.66 -19.11 16.77
CA TYR A 150 5.67 -18.82 17.83
C TYR A 150 5.98 -17.58 18.68
N LEU A 151 7.16 -17.00 18.59
CA LEU A 151 7.62 -15.86 19.43
C LEU A 151 7.99 -14.63 18.61
N GLY A 152 7.42 -14.45 17.41
CA GLY A 152 7.71 -13.31 16.56
C GLY A 152 9.01 -13.45 15.74
N GLY A 153 9.49 -14.66 15.63
CA GLY A 153 10.56 -15.23 14.83
C GLY A 153 11.64 -14.30 14.28
N ASP A 154 12.83 -14.32 14.88
CA ASP A 154 14.00 -13.75 14.20
C ASP A 154 14.29 -14.55 12.92
N SER A 155 14.29 -13.86 11.80
CA SER A 155 14.69 -14.43 10.52
C SER A 155 16.20 -14.18 10.32
N SER A 156 16.92 -15.22 9.95
CA SER A 156 18.33 -15.12 9.57
C SER A 156 18.56 -15.64 8.16
N LEU A 157 19.41 -14.94 7.41
CA LEU A 157 19.80 -15.40 6.08
C LEU A 157 20.70 -16.63 6.21
N ALA A 158 20.33 -17.70 5.49
CA ALA A 158 21.03 -18.99 5.46
C ALA A 158 21.83 -19.14 4.16
N CYS A 159 22.66 -18.16 3.84
CA CYS A 159 23.44 -18.12 2.60
C CYS A 159 24.76 -17.35 2.75
N SER A 160 25.64 -17.48 1.76
CA SER A 160 26.94 -16.80 1.74
C SER A 160 26.80 -15.27 1.61
N ALA A 161 27.82 -14.53 1.99
CA ALA A 161 27.86 -13.08 1.83
C ALA A 161 27.77 -12.63 0.36
N GLN A 162 28.18 -13.46 -0.59
CA GLN A 162 28.01 -13.20 -2.01
C GLN A 162 26.53 -13.30 -2.39
N THR A 163 25.86 -14.38 -2.01
CA THR A 163 24.43 -14.58 -2.26
C THR A 163 23.58 -13.47 -1.60
N GLN A 164 23.97 -12.99 -0.41
CA GLN A 164 23.29 -11.86 0.24
C GLN A 164 23.34 -10.60 -0.63
N ARG A 165 24.47 -10.28 -1.25
CA ARG A 165 24.58 -9.15 -2.17
C ARG A 165 23.70 -9.32 -3.42
N GLU A 166 23.63 -10.54 -3.94
CA GLU A 166 22.76 -10.86 -5.08
C GLU A 166 21.27 -10.71 -4.70
N ILE A 167 20.88 -11.17 -3.51
CA ILE A 167 19.53 -10.96 -2.96
C ILE A 167 19.21 -9.47 -2.87
N ASP A 168 20.10 -8.65 -2.28
CA ASP A 168 19.89 -7.22 -2.13
C ASP A 168 19.73 -6.53 -3.48
N GLN A 169 20.51 -6.91 -4.48
CA GLN A 169 20.38 -6.41 -5.84
C GLN A 169 19.01 -6.78 -6.44
N LYS A 170 18.57 -8.05 -6.29
CA LYS A 170 17.28 -8.51 -6.81
C LYS A 170 16.09 -7.85 -6.13
N VAL A 171 16.17 -7.57 -4.82
CA VAL A 171 15.16 -6.79 -4.10
C VAL A 171 15.04 -5.38 -4.69
N VAL A 172 16.17 -4.70 -4.92
CA VAL A 172 16.18 -3.36 -5.54
C VAL A 172 15.61 -3.39 -6.95
N GLU A 173 16.00 -4.38 -7.77
CA GLU A 173 15.49 -4.53 -9.15
C GLU A 173 13.97 -4.73 -9.16
N LEU A 174 13.44 -5.61 -8.29
CA LEU A 174 12.01 -5.90 -8.20
C LEU A 174 11.22 -4.67 -7.77
N VAL A 175 11.61 -4.01 -6.67
CA VAL A 175 10.92 -2.81 -6.19
C VAL A 175 10.95 -1.70 -7.23
N LYS A 176 12.08 -1.49 -7.93
CA LYS A 176 12.18 -0.50 -9.02
C LYS A 176 11.28 -0.84 -10.20
N ALA A 177 11.16 -2.10 -10.57
CA ALA A 177 10.31 -2.53 -11.68
C ALA A 177 8.83 -2.26 -11.38
N GLU A 178 8.38 -2.60 -10.16
CA GLU A 178 7.00 -2.39 -9.75
C GLU A 178 6.69 -0.91 -9.50
N HIS A 179 7.64 -0.13 -9.01
CA HIS A 179 7.52 1.32 -8.92
C HIS A 179 7.39 1.97 -10.30
N ALA A 180 8.20 1.56 -11.27
CA ALA A 180 8.09 2.03 -12.66
C ALA A 180 6.74 1.66 -13.30
N LYS A 181 6.16 0.51 -12.93
CA LYS A 181 4.80 0.11 -13.31
C LYS A 181 3.76 1.04 -12.71
N ALA A 182 3.86 1.38 -11.42
CA ALA A 182 2.97 2.33 -10.76
C ALA A 182 3.04 3.72 -11.41
N ILE A 183 4.23 4.25 -11.68
CA ILE A 183 4.42 5.52 -12.40
C ILE A 183 3.72 5.49 -13.77
N ARG A 184 3.85 4.42 -14.54
CA ARG A 184 3.19 4.26 -15.84
C ARG A 184 1.67 4.30 -15.71
N ILE A 185 1.11 3.49 -14.79
CA ILE A 185 -0.33 3.45 -14.55
C ILE A 185 -0.86 4.85 -14.22
N LEU A 186 -0.19 5.58 -13.34
CA LEU A 186 -0.62 6.92 -12.93
C LEU A 186 -0.43 7.97 -14.02
N THR A 187 0.63 7.87 -14.82
CA THR A 187 0.87 8.77 -15.94
C THR A 187 -0.18 8.59 -17.03
N ASP A 188 -0.51 7.35 -17.37
CA ASP A 188 -1.51 7.02 -18.40
C ASP A 188 -2.93 7.41 -17.95
N ASN A 189 -3.17 7.50 -16.63
CA ASN A 189 -4.46 7.85 -16.04
C ASN A 189 -4.42 9.18 -15.27
N ARG A 190 -3.57 10.12 -15.70
CA ARG A 190 -3.34 11.40 -15.00
C ARG A 190 -4.63 12.20 -14.75
N ALA A 191 -5.52 12.26 -15.71
CA ALA A 191 -6.77 13.01 -15.57
C ALA A 191 -7.67 12.43 -14.44
N LYS A 192 -7.72 11.09 -14.33
CA LYS A 192 -8.46 10.41 -13.25
C LYS A 192 -7.78 10.59 -11.89
N LEU A 193 -6.45 10.57 -11.87
CA LEU A 193 -5.67 10.87 -10.66
C LEU A 193 -6.00 12.27 -10.13
N ASP A 194 -6.00 13.28 -11.01
CA ASP A 194 -6.31 14.67 -10.64
C ASP A 194 -7.76 14.84 -10.18
N GLU A 195 -8.73 14.23 -10.87
CA GLU A 195 -10.16 14.27 -10.53
C GLU A 195 -10.41 13.65 -9.14
N LEU A 196 -9.90 12.44 -8.91
CA LEU A 196 -10.07 11.70 -7.66
C LEU A 196 -9.35 12.38 -6.48
N ALA A 197 -8.13 12.87 -6.69
CA ALA A 197 -7.39 13.56 -5.65
C ALA A 197 -8.08 14.86 -5.22
N LYS A 198 -8.62 15.62 -6.16
CA LYS A 198 -9.42 16.81 -5.85
C LYS A 198 -10.69 16.46 -5.06
N TYR A 199 -11.40 15.41 -5.47
CA TYR A 199 -12.60 14.95 -4.78
C TYR A 199 -12.27 14.50 -3.35
N LEU A 200 -11.19 13.74 -3.16
CA LEU A 200 -10.73 13.30 -1.84
C LEU A 200 -10.27 14.50 -0.97
N TYR A 201 -9.57 15.48 -1.56
CA TYR A 201 -9.18 16.70 -0.86
C TYR A 201 -10.37 17.46 -0.27
N GLU A 202 -11.48 17.56 -1.05
CA GLU A 202 -12.69 18.25 -0.64
C GLU A 202 -13.52 17.47 0.40
N LYS A 203 -13.61 16.14 0.23
CA LYS A 203 -14.42 15.26 1.07
C LYS A 203 -13.69 14.72 2.31
N GLU A 204 -12.36 14.70 2.29
CA GLU A 204 -11.46 14.12 3.30
C GLU A 204 -11.58 12.61 3.50
N THR A 205 -12.72 12.03 3.16
CA THR A 205 -12.98 10.59 3.17
C THR A 205 -13.95 10.24 2.06
N ILE A 206 -13.64 9.21 1.29
CA ILE A 206 -14.51 8.67 0.24
C ILE A 206 -14.63 7.16 0.37
N THR A 207 -15.77 6.61 -0.02
CA THR A 207 -16.01 5.17 -0.09
C THR A 207 -15.42 4.57 -1.36
N GLY A 208 -15.22 3.23 -1.35
CA GLY A 208 -14.81 2.51 -2.55
C GLY A 208 -15.82 2.65 -3.69
N GLU A 209 -17.13 2.71 -3.37
CA GLU A 209 -18.18 2.93 -4.36
C GLU A 209 -18.06 4.32 -5.03
N GLU A 210 -17.86 5.39 -4.25
CA GLU A 210 -17.66 6.74 -4.78
C GLU A 210 -16.41 6.79 -5.67
N PHE A 211 -15.31 6.18 -5.20
CA PHE A 211 -14.07 6.05 -5.96
C PHE A 211 -14.30 5.35 -7.30
N MET A 212 -14.92 4.16 -7.31
CA MET A 212 -15.17 3.40 -8.52
C MET A 212 -16.16 4.11 -9.46
N ASN A 213 -17.16 4.81 -8.92
CA ASN A 213 -18.10 5.60 -9.72
C ASN A 213 -17.40 6.73 -10.49
N ILE A 214 -16.40 7.38 -9.89
CA ILE A 214 -15.61 8.42 -10.58
C ILE A 214 -14.64 7.78 -11.57
N LEU A 215 -13.97 6.69 -11.19
CA LEU A 215 -13.02 5.99 -12.05
C LEU A 215 -13.67 5.51 -13.35
N ASN A 216 -14.88 4.96 -13.28
CA ASN A 216 -15.59 4.37 -14.41
C ASN A 216 -16.42 5.38 -15.25
N ARG A 217 -16.44 6.67 -14.90
CA ARG A 217 -17.05 7.70 -15.76
C ARG A 217 -16.19 7.88 -17.02
N GLU A 218 -16.85 7.90 -18.17
CA GLU A 218 -16.25 8.25 -19.46
C GLU A 218 -15.80 9.72 -19.51
#